data_2cb6a76b44f13031d7a32e7bae8d0bcb
#
_entry.id   2cb6a76b44f13031d7a32e7bae8d0bcb
#
_cell.length_a   1.000
_cell.length_b   1.000
_cell.length_c   1.000
_cell.angle_alpha   90.00
_cell.angle_beta   90.00
_cell.angle_gamma   90.00
#
_symmetry.space_group_name_H-M   'P 1'
#
loop_
_entity.id
_entity.type
_entity.pdbx_description
1 polymer ?
#
loop_
_entity_poly.entity_id
_entity_poly.type
_entity_poly.pdbx_seq_one_letter_code
_entity_poly.pdbx_strand_id
1 'polypeptide(L)'
;MKLMKRVWAALLLLAASGQLYADEGMWVLKELNKQNLARMAELGFTPSYDQLYSETDPCVANAVVIFGGGCTGITVSNEGLIFTNHHCGFGAIQQLSSVEHDYLKDGFVSQSKQEELPVPGLTVRYLKETVDVSDRINSQISGIEDEFQRLSAADSIGRVICDSVGNNEFLAADVVPFYSNNKYFLVVYDVYRDVRMVFAPPSSIGKFGGDTDNWMWPRHTGDFSVFRVYANADNKPAEYNADNKPYTPRYVAEVSMQGYQDKDYAMTIGFPGSTDRYLCSWGVQQRIENSNKPRIEVRGIKQGIWKEAMLASDAVRIKYASKYAGSSNYWKNSIGMNKGLANLNVIERKRAEETAFADWVAKDQARGAKYGEVLNLLEKGYTSTCLLYTSPSPRD
;
A
#
# COMPACT_ATOMS: atom_id res chain seq x y z
N MET A 1 -35.93 -8.94 42.02
CA MET A 1 -34.96 -10.00 41.66
C MET A 1 -34.89 -10.33 40.16
N LYS A 2 -35.97 -10.57 39.44
CA LYS A 2 -35.91 -10.93 37.99
C LYS A 2 -35.39 -9.77 37.10
N LEU A 3 -35.70 -8.51 37.38
CA LEU A 3 -35.23 -7.34 36.60
C LEU A 3 -33.73 -7.10 36.81
N MET A 4 -33.27 -7.19 38.06
CA MET A 4 -31.83 -7.06 38.38
C MET A 4 -30.99 -8.14 37.70
N LYS A 5 -31.45 -9.40 37.64
CA LYS A 5 -30.76 -10.48 36.92
C LYS A 5 -30.68 -10.23 35.40
N ARG A 6 -31.71 -9.61 34.80
CA ARG A 6 -31.73 -9.24 33.40
C ARG A 6 -30.77 -8.07 33.08
N VAL A 7 -30.67 -7.10 34.00
CA VAL A 7 -29.72 -5.98 33.90
C VAL A 7 -28.29 -6.47 34.05
N TRP A 8 -28.01 -7.39 34.98
CA TRP A 8 -26.68 -8.01 35.11
C TRP A 8 -26.33 -8.90 33.93
N ALA A 9 -27.28 -9.63 33.35
CA ALA A 9 -27.06 -10.41 32.14
C ALA A 9 -26.78 -9.50 30.90
N ALA A 10 -27.47 -8.38 30.79
CA ALA A 10 -27.21 -7.40 29.72
C ALA A 10 -25.86 -6.68 29.89
N LEU A 11 -25.47 -6.36 31.13
CA LEU A 11 -24.15 -5.80 31.45
C LEU A 11 -23.01 -6.80 31.23
N LEU A 12 -23.24 -8.10 31.52
CA LEU A 12 -22.29 -9.17 31.22
C LEU A 12 -22.17 -9.42 29.69
N LEU A 13 -23.25 -9.31 28.94
CA LEU A 13 -23.25 -9.38 27.48
C LEU A 13 -22.56 -8.16 26.84
N LEU A 14 -22.69 -6.97 27.42
CA LEU A 14 -21.96 -5.76 27.03
C LEU A 14 -20.46 -5.82 27.40
N ALA A 15 -20.12 -6.47 28.52
CA ALA A 15 -18.73 -6.71 28.90
C ALA A 15 -18.07 -7.86 28.12
N ALA A 16 -18.89 -8.77 27.55
CA ALA A 16 -18.42 -9.87 26.68
C ALA A 16 -18.33 -9.47 25.19
N SER A 17 -18.75 -8.24 24.81
CA SER A 17 -18.32 -7.64 23.56
C SER A 17 -16.84 -7.28 23.70
N GLY A 18 -15.97 -8.29 23.77
CA GLY A 18 -14.54 -8.13 23.59
C GLY A 18 -14.36 -7.36 22.30
N GLN A 19 -13.80 -6.17 22.39
CA GLN A 19 -13.41 -5.41 21.22
C GLN A 19 -12.49 -6.34 20.43
N LEU A 20 -12.93 -6.76 19.28
CA LEU A 20 -12.10 -7.46 18.30
C LEU A 20 -11.09 -6.42 17.79
N TYR A 21 -10.03 -6.21 18.57
CA TYR A 21 -8.88 -5.48 18.09
C TYR A 21 -8.18 -6.38 17.06
N ALA A 22 -8.17 -5.95 15.82
CA ALA A 22 -7.20 -6.48 14.87
C ALA A 22 -5.80 -6.13 15.39
N ASP A 23 -4.86 -7.07 15.29
CA ASP A 23 -3.48 -6.78 15.65
C ASP A 23 -2.95 -5.68 14.75
N GLU A 24 -2.44 -4.61 15.34
CA GLU A 24 -1.94 -3.46 14.60
C GLU A 24 -0.51 -3.70 14.10
N GLY A 25 -0.14 -3.03 13.03
CA GLY A 25 1.19 -2.99 12.49
C GLY A 25 1.24 -3.40 11.01
N MET A 26 2.37 -3.07 10.39
CA MET A 26 2.82 -3.60 9.12
C MET A 26 4.16 -4.27 9.36
N TRP A 27 4.22 -5.57 9.12
CA TRP A 27 5.37 -6.40 9.47
C TRP A 27 6.18 -6.70 8.23
N VAL A 28 7.48 -6.41 8.25
CA VAL A 28 8.40 -6.83 7.19
C VAL A 28 8.59 -8.33 7.29
N LEU A 29 8.31 -9.09 6.22
CA LEU A 29 8.35 -10.56 6.25
C LEU A 29 9.69 -11.11 6.73
N LYS A 30 10.80 -10.53 6.25
CA LYS A 30 12.16 -10.89 6.68
C LYS A 30 12.42 -10.65 8.18
N GLU A 31 11.70 -9.70 8.78
CA GLU A 31 11.88 -9.30 10.18
C GLU A 31 10.86 -9.93 11.15
N LEU A 32 10.01 -10.84 10.68
CA LEU A 32 9.07 -11.55 11.55
C LEU A 32 9.83 -12.33 12.61
N ASN A 33 9.60 -11.97 13.87
CA ASN A 33 10.25 -12.60 15.01
C ASN A 33 9.36 -13.67 15.67
N LYS A 34 9.92 -14.39 16.66
CA LYS A 34 9.19 -15.43 17.37
C LYS A 34 7.89 -14.94 18.03
N GLN A 35 7.82 -13.69 18.50
CA GLN A 35 6.63 -13.15 19.16
C GLN A 35 5.52 -12.91 18.13
N ASN A 36 5.84 -12.35 16.97
CA ASN A 36 4.88 -12.17 15.89
C ASN A 36 4.33 -13.52 15.42
N LEU A 37 5.21 -14.48 15.16
CA LEU A 37 4.81 -15.84 14.73
C LEU A 37 3.98 -16.57 15.79
N ALA A 38 4.31 -16.45 17.07
CA ALA A 38 3.52 -17.00 18.15
C ALA A 38 2.10 -16.40 18.17
N ARG A 39 2.01 -15.06 18.01
CA ARG A 39 0.71 -14.38 17.94
C ARG A 39 -0.09 -14.79 16.71
N MET A 40 0.55 -14.90 15.55
CA MET A 40 -0.10 -15.40 14.33
C MET A 40 -0.63 -16.84 14.53
N ALA A 41 0.14 -17.71 15.16
CA ALA A 41 -0.27 -19.09 15.47
C ALA A 41 -1.46 -19.14 16.44
N GLU A 42 -1.48 -18.29 17.48
CA GLU A 42 -2.64 -18.15 18.39
C GLU A 42 -3.91 -17.74 17.64
N LEU A 43 -3.78 -16.97 16.57
CA LEU A 43 -4.89 -16.54 15.72
C LEU A 43 -5.27 -17.55 14.64
N GLY A 44 -4.57 -18.68 14.54
CA GLY A 44 -4.87 -19.76 13.62
C GLY A 44 -3.95 -19.87 12.40
N PHE A 45 -2.84 -19.11 12.33
CA PHE A 45 -1.85 -19.26 11.28
C PHE A 45 -1.10 -20.58 11.46
N THR A 46 -1.14 -21.46 10.46
CA THR A 46 -0.58 -22.82 10.52
C THR A 46 0.71 -23.02 9.69
N PRO A 47 1.00 -22.23 8.63
CA PRO A 47 2.24 -22.41 7.87
C PRO A 47 3.49 -22.11 8.71
N SER A 48 4.62 -22.69 8.32
CA SER A 48 5.92 -22.31 8.89
C SER A 48 6.39 -20.96 8.38
N TYR A 49 7.37 -20.36 9.06
CA TYR A 49 8.00 -19.14 8.60
C TYR A 49 8.62 -19.30 7.20
N ASP A 50 9.30 -20.42 6.94
CA ASP A 50 9.96 -20.69 5.67
C ASP A 50 8.97 -20.86 4.51
N GLN A 51 7.76 -21.34 4.78
CA GLN A 51 6.68 -21.36 3.78
C GLN A 51 6.18 -19.96 3.44
N LEU A 52 6.23 -19.05 4.40
CA LEU A 52 5.82 -17.66 4.19
C LEU A 52 6.94 -16.83 3.52
N TYR A 53 8.16 -16.95 4.02
CA TYR A 53 9.34 -16.26 3.56
C TYR A 53 10.59 -17.13 3.68
N SER A 54 11.31 -17.31 2.57
CA SER A 54 12.61 -17.97 2.51
C SER A 54 13.50 -17.25 1.50
N GLU A 55 14.79 -17.14 1.79
CA GLU A 55 15.78 -16.61 0.87
C GLU A 55 16.23 -17.64 -0.17
N THR A 56 16.15 -18.91 0.18
CA THR A 56 16.65 -20.03 -0.62
C THR A 56 15.56 -20.83 -1.31
N ASP A 57 14.46 -21.10 -0.61
CA ASP A 57 13.41 -21.99 -1.07
C ASP A 57 12.19 -21.24 -1.64
N PRO A 58 11.43 -21.86 -2.56
CA PRO A 58 10.17 -21.28 -3.02
C PRO A 58 9.19 -21.09 -1.85
N CYS A 59 8.63 -19.90 -1.73
CA CYS A 59 7.74 -19.50 -0.64
C CYS A 59 6.64 -18.56 -1.10
N VAL A 60 5.65 -18.32 -0.27
CA VAL A 60 4.50 -17.44 -0.57
C VAL A 60 4.95 -16.05 -1.03
N ALA A 61 6.01 -15.49 -0.42
CA ALA A 61 6.55 -14.18 -0.82
C ALA A 61 6.96 -14.13 -2.31
N ASN A 62 7.34 -15.25 -2.92
CA ASN A 62 7.70 -15.29 -4.35
C ASN A 62 6.50 -15.20 -5.29
N ALA A 63 5.27 -15.46 -4.83
CA ALA A 63 4.06 -15.25 -5.62
C ALA A 63 3.60 -13.79 -5.62
N VAL A 64 4.02 -13.01 -4.61
CA VAL A 64 3.58 -11.63 -4.42
C VAL A 64 4.46 -10.69 -5.24
N VAL A 65 3.85 -9.84 -6.05
CA VAL A 65 4.56 -8.98 -7.00
C VAL A 65 4.17 -7.52 -6.85
N ILE A 66 5.09 -6.63 -7.24
CA ILE A 66 4.75 -5.23 -7.51
C ILE A 66 4.15 -5.17 -8.91
N PHE A 67 2.92 -4.72 -9.00
CA PHE A 67 2.20 -4.52 -10.25
C PHE A 67 2.19 -3.03 -10.63
N GLY A 68 2.73 -2.71 -11.80
CA GLY A 68 2.79 -1.35 -12.30
C GLY A 68 3.55 -0.40 -11.37
N GLY A 69 2.94 0.73 -11.06
CA GLY A 69 3.56 1.82 -10.28
C GLY A 69 3.64 1.61 -8.76
N GLY A 70 3.31 0.41 -8.24
CA GLY A 70 3.40 0.12 -6.81
C GLY A 70 2.22 -0.64 -6.20
N CYS A 71 1.26 -1.07 -7.02
CA CYS A 71 0.20 -1.96 -6.54
C CYS A 71 0.74 -3.37 -6.24
N THR A 72 -0.03 -4.15 -5.50
CA THR A 72 0.26 -5.56 -5.28
C THR A 72 -0.52 -6.41 -6.27
N GLY A 73 0.14 -7.41 -6.85
CA GLY A 73 -0.47 -8.54 -7.53
C GLY A 73 -0.03 -9.85 -6.91
N ILE A 74 -0.72 -10.94 -7.25
CA ILE A 74 -0.37 -12.27 -6.81
C ILE A 74 -0.42 -13.26 -7.97
N THR A 75 0.63 -14.06 -8.10
CA THR A 75 0.74 -15.10 -9.13
C THR A 75 -0.03 -16.33 -8.71
N VAL A 76 -0.98 -16.76 -9.55
CA VAL A 76 -1.95 -17.83 -9.23
C VAL A 76 -1.90 -19.01 -10.21
N SER A 77 -0.95 -19.01 -11.15
CA SER A 77 -0.76 -20.14 -12.07
C SER A 77 0.69 -20.34 -12.48
N ASN A 78 1.04 -21.57 -12.86
CA ASN A 78 2.37 -21.90 -13.43
C ASN A 78 2.63 -21.26 -14.81
N GLU A 79 1.66 -20.54 -15.35
CA GLU A 79 1.76 -19.81 -16.61
C GLU A 79 1.68 -18.29 -16.39
N GLY A 80 2.20 -17.79 -15.28
CA GLY A 80 2.39 -16.38 -15.00
C GLY A 80 1.10 -15.56 -14.86
N LEU A 81 -0.05 -16.19 -14.58
CA LEU A 81 -1.31 -15.48 -14.37
C LEU A 81 -1.29 -14.73 -13.04
N ILE A 82 -1.66 -13.46 -13.08
CA ILE A 82 -1.65 -12.57 -11.91
C ILE A 82 -3.04 -12.03 -11.65
N PHE A 83 -3.48 -12.12 -10.41
CA PHE A 83 -4.64 -11.39 -9.90
C PHE A 83 -4.18 -10.09 -9.25
N THR A 84 -4.87 -9.00 -9.57
CA THR A 84 -4.69 -7.69 -8.92
C THR A 84 -6.03 -6.96 -8.85
N ASN A 85 -6.08 -5.79 -8.22
CA ASN A 85 -7.29 -5.00 -8.16
C ASN A 85 -7.64 -4.38 -9.52
N HIS A 86 -8.93 -4.16 -9.79
CA HIS A 86 -9.37 -3.42 -10.96
C HIS A 86 -8.82 -1.99 -10.94
N HIS A 87 -8.84 -1.31 -9.80
CA HIS A 87 -8.28 0.04 -9.70
C HIS A 87 -6.77 0.09 -9.96
N CYS A 88 -6.03 -0.99 -9.70
CA CYS A 88 -4.60 -1.11 -10.05
C CYS A 88 -4.40 -1.31 -11.55
N GLY A 89 -5.24 -2.11 -12.18
CA GLY A 89 -5.26 -2.34 -13.63
C GLY A 89 -5.91 -1.20 -14.43
N PHE A 90 -6.57 -0.25 -13.76
CA PHE A 90 -7.42 0.75 -14.40
C PHE A 90 -6.69 1.58 -15.48
N GLY A 91 -5.44 1.97 -15.21
CA GLY A 91 -4.61 2.69 -16.18
C GLY A 91 -4.28 1.86 -17.42
N ALA A 92 -4.00 0.57 -17.25
CA ALA A 92 -3.75 -0.37 -18.34
C ALA A 92 -5.01 -0.61 -19.19
N ILE A 93 -6.16 -0.84 -18.53
CA ILE A 93 -7.46 -1.00 -19.19
C ILE A 93 -7.80 0.25 -19.99
N GLN A 94 -7.60 1.45 -19.42
CA GLN A 94 -7.80 2.72 -20.10
C GLN A 94 -6.91 2.86 -21.33
N GLN A 95 -5.62 2.52 -21.21
CA GLN A 95 -4.65 2.64 -22.31
C GLN A 95 -5.03 1.78 -23.52
N LEU A 96 -5.64 0.63 -23.27
CA LEU A 96 -6.11 -0.30 -24.30
C LEU A 96 -7.51 0.06 -24.84
N SER A 97 -8.23 0.96 -24.17
CA SER A 97 -9.60 1.35 -24.55
C SER A 97 -9.61 2.43 -25.63
N SER A 98 -10.57 2.30 -26.55
CA SER A 98 -10.94 3.33 -27.53
C SER A 98 -12.46 3.55 -27.50
N VAL A 99 -12.98 4.43 -28.34
CA VAL A 99 -14.43 4.62 -28.48
C VAL A 99 -15.10 3.38 -29.07
N GLU A 100 -14.40 2.69 -29.97
CA GLU A 100 -14.88 1.45 -30.63
C GLU A 100 -14.73 0.22 -29.74
N HIS A 101 -13.76 0.24 -28.83
CA HIS A 101 -13.45 -0.84 -27.90
C HIS A 101 -13.29 -0.29 -26.46
N ASP A 102 -14.39 0.01 -25.82
CA ASP A 102 -14.41 0.60 -24.49
C ASP A 102 -14.31 -0.46 -23.39
N TYR A 103 -13.12 -1.01 -23.19
CA TYR A 103 -12.84 -2.02 -22.16
C TYR A 103 -13.09 -1.54 -20.72
N LEU A 104 -13.08 -0.23 -20.49
CA LEU A 104 -13.49 0.33 -19.18
C LEU A 104 -14.99 0.12 -18.95
N LYS A 105 -15.81 0.34 -19.97
CA LYS A 105 -17.26 0.26 -19.88
C LYS A 105 -17.77 -1.18 -20.02
N ASP A 106 -17.28 -1.88 -21.02
CA ASP A 106 -17.82 -3.17 -21.46
C ASP A 106 -17.07 -4.37 -20.87
N GLY A 107 -15.88 -4.12 -20.30
CA GLY A 107 -14.97 -5.17 -19.83
C GLY A 107 -14.21 -5.84 -20.98
N PHE A 108 -13.38 -6.80 -20.60
CA PHE A 108 -12.60 -7.61 -21.55
C PHE A 108 -12.40 -9.01 -21.01
N VAL A 109 -12.42 -10.02 -21.88
CA VAL A 109 -12.02 -11.38 -21.59
C VAL A 109 -11.36 -12.00 -22.82
N SER A 110 -10.13 -12.48 -22.70
CA SER A 110 -9.46 -13.26 -23.73
C SER A 110 -9.95 -14.71 -23.68
N GLN A 111 -10.26 -15.30 -24.83
CA GLN A 111 -10.64 -16.72 -24.96
C GLN A 111 -9.42 -17.62 -25.18
N SER A 112 -8.29 -17.01 -25.56
CA SER A 112 -7.03 -17.68 -25.82
C SER A 112 -5.85 -16.78 -25.50
N LYS A 113 -4.64 -17.34 -25.37
CA LYS A 113 -3.41 -16.58 -25.14
C LYS A 113 -3.07 -15.62 -26.29
N GLN A 114 -3.53 -15.91 -27.49
CA GLN A 114 -3.35 -15.07 -28.68
C GLN A 114 -4.20 -13.80 -28.64
N GLU A 115 -5.30 -13.83 -27.89
CA GLU A 115 -6.19 -12.69 -27.72
C GLU A 115 -5.79 -11.80 -26.53
N GLU A 116 -4.85 -12.24 -25.68
CA GLU A 116 -4.36 -11.45 -24.57
C GLU A 116 -3.69 -10.15 -25.06
N LEU A 117 -4.09 -9.01 -24.51
CA LEU A 117 -3.68 -7.70 -25.00
C LEU A 117 -2.41 -7.21 -24.32
N PRO A 118 -1.29 -7.06 -25.05
CA PRO A 118 -0.07 -6.46 -24.51
C PRO A 118 -0.31 -5.04 -24.00
N VAL A 119 0.20 -4.71 -22.81
CA VAL A 119 0.08 -3.37 -22.23
C VAL A 119 1.43 -2.66 -22.28
N PRO A 120 1.63 -1.72 -23.22
CA PRO A 120 2.91 -1.03 -23.33
C PRO A 120 3.28 -0.26 -22.06
N GLY A 121 4.53 -0.45 -21.57
CA GLY A 121 5.04 0.23 -20.40
C GLY A 121 4.56 -0.31 -19.05
N LEU A 122 3.64 -1.27 -19.02
CA LEU A 122 3.28 -1.97 -17.78
C LEU A 122 4.40 -2.92 -17.38
N THR A 123 4.78 -2.90 -16.12
CA THR A 123 5.80 -3.79 -15.57
C THR A 123 5.27 -4.59 -14.39
N VAL A 124 5.82 -5.78 -14.22
CA VAL A 124 5.64 -6.59 -13.02
C VAL A 124 7.01 -6.90 -12.44
N ARG A 125 7.16 -6.70 -11.13
CA ARG A 125 8.43 -6.91 -10.44
C ARG A 125 8.30 -8.06 -9.45
N TYR A 126 9.13 -9.07 -9.61
CA TYR A 126 9.26 -10.20 -8.68
C TYR A 126 10.42 -9.96 -7.75
N LEU A 127 10.21 -10.15 -6.44
CA LEU A 127 11.28 -10.05 -5.45
C LEU A 127 12.34 -11.11 -5.73
N LYS A 128 13.58 -10.67 -5.94
CA LYS A 128 14.74 -11.50 -6.18
C LYS A 128 15.59 -11.70 -4.93
N GLU A 129 15.87 -10.59 -4.24
CA GLU A 129 16.77 -10.58 -3.09
C GLU A 129 16.43 -9.44 -2.14
N THR A 130 16.64 -9.66 -0.83
CA THR A 130 16.58 -8.62 0.20
C THR A 130 17.79 -8.75 1.11
N VAL A 131 18.64 -7.72 1.16
CA VAL A 131 19.86 -7.68 1.97
C VAL A 131 19.78 -6.58 3.01
N ASP A 132 20.06 -6.88 4.28
CA ASP A 132 20.21 -5.85 5.31
C ASP A 132 21.54 -5.11 5.09
N VAL A 133 21.46 -3.82 4.80
CA VAL A 133 22.61 -2.93 4.57
C VAL A 133 22.72 -1.85 5.64
N SER A 134 22.00 -2.03 6.74
CA SER A 134 21.91 -1.06 7.84
C SER A 134 23.28 -0.68 8.41
N ASP A 135 24.11 -1.67 8.74
CA ASP A 135 25.45 -1.43 9.31
C ASP A 135 26.35 -0.67 8.34
N ARG A 136 26.28 -1.00 7.05
CA ARG A 136 27.03 -0.33 6.00
C ARG A 136 26.68 1.15 5.87
N ILE A 137 25.41 1.50 6.03
CA ILE A 137 24.94 2.89 5.96
C ILE A 137 25.18 3.59 7.29
N ASN A 138 24.70 3.01 8.39
CA ASN A 138 24.72 3.64 9.71
C ASN A 138 26.14 3.95 10.19
N SER A 139 27.13 3.09 9.91
CA SER A 139 28.53 3.34 10.25
C SER A 139 29.11 4.59 9.58
N GLN A 140 28.64 4.91 8.36
CA GLN A 140 29.13 6.06 7.60
C GLN A 140 28.42 7.38 7.97
N ILE A 141 27.20 7.31 8.50
CA ILE A 141 26.40 8.50 8.83
C ILE A 141 26.37 8.82 10.33
N SER A 142 26.91 7.97 11.20
CA SER A 142 26.83 8.08 12.66
C SER A 142 27.45 9.36 13.23
N GLY A 143 28.42 9.96 12.54
CA GLY A 143 29.06 11.23 12.96
C GLY A 143 28.37 12.49 12.41
N ILE A 144 27.28 12.37 11.65
CA ILE A 144 26.60 13.52 11.06
C ILE A 144 25.47 13.95 12.01
N GLU A 145 25.62 15.11 12.66
CA GLU A 145 24.65 15.63 13.62
C GLU A 145 23.41 16.23 12.95
N ASP A 146 23.61 16.93 11.82
CA ASP A 146 22.51 17.53 11.08
C ASP A 146 21.66 16.46 10.39
N GLU A 147 20.37 16.41 10.71
CA GLU A 147 19.43 15.39 10.23
C GLU A 147 19.30 15.39 8.69
N PHE A 148 19.21 16.57 8.09
CA PHE A 148 19.05 16.68 6.63
C PHE A 148 20.30 16.17 5.91
N GLN A 149 21.48 16.54 6.39
CA GLN A 149 22.75 16.05 5.84
C GLN A 149 22.90 14.54 6.05
N ARG A 150 22.50 14.03 7.21
CA ARG A 150 22.52 12.61 7.53
C ARG A 150 21.64 11.79 6.60
N LEU A 151 20.39 12.22 6.35
CA LEU A 151 19.47 11.58 5.42
C LEU A 151 19.97 11.67 3.97
N SER A 152 20.50 12.81 3.56
CA SER A 152 21.08 13.00 2.23
C SER A 152 22.30 12.10 2.01
N ALA A 153 23.15 11.92 3.03
CA ALA A 153 24.28 11.01 2.97
C ALA A 153 23.81 9.55 2.88
N ALA A 154 22.81 9.15 3.69
CA ALA A 154 22.23 7.81 3.63
C ALA A 154 21.67 7.49 2.24
N ASP A 155 20.94 8.43 1.64
CA ASP A 155 20.40 8.30 0.28
C ASP A 155 21.52 8.19 -0.78
N SER A 156 22.59 8.97 -0.64
CA SER A 156 23.75 8.90 -1.54
C SER A 156 24.48 7.56 -1.45
N ILE A 157 24.68 7.05 -0.23
CA ILE A 157 25.28 5.71 0.00
C ILE A 157 24.35 4.63 -0.56
N GLY A 158 23.04 4.77 -0.36
CA GLY A 158 22.03 3.87 -0.90
C GLY A 158 22.11 3.76 -2.41
N ARG A 159 22.27 4.88 -3.13
CA ARG A 159 22.46 4.87 -4.60
C ARG A 159 23.72 4.10 -5.01
N VAL A 160 24.85 4.33 -4.33
CA VAL A 160 26.09 3.57 -4.61
C VAL A 160 25.89 2.07 -4.37
N ILE A 161 25.09 1.69 -3.37
CA ILE A 161 24.75 0.28 -3.14
C ILE A 161 23.88 -0.26 -4.29
N CYS A 162 22.87 0.46 -4.73
CA CYS A 162 22.04 0.07 -5.87
C CYS A 162 22.87 -0.07 -7.17
N ASP A 163 23.76 0.87 -7.44
CA ASP A 163 24.65 0.84 -8.61
C ASP A 163 25.55 -0.41 -8.61
N SER A 164 25.91 -0.94 -7.43
CA SER A 164 26.73 -2.15 -7.32
C SER A 164 26.02 -3.44 -7.73
N VAL A 165 24.68 -3.43 -7.83
CA VAL A 165 23.87 -4.58 -8.33
C VAL A 165 24.08 -4.80 -9.83
N GLY A 166 24.54 -3.78 -10.53
CA GLY A 166 24.82 -3.83 -11.96
C GLY A 166 23.75 -3.12 -12.80
N ASN A 167 24.18 -2.63 -13.94
CA ASN A 167 23.30 -1.94 -14.89
C ASN A 167 22.62 -2.97 -15.82
N ASN A 168 21.44 -3.41 -15.41
CA ASN A 168 20.60 -4.31 -16.20
C ASN A 168 19.17 -3.75 -16.22
N GLU A 169 18.64 -3.46 -17.39
CA GLU A 169 17.29 -2.90 -17.58
C GLU A 169 16.16 -3.80 -17.07
N PHE A 170 16.43 -5.10 -16.89
CA PHE A 170 15.50 -6.07 -16.32
C PHE A 170 15.71 -6.31 -14.82
N LEU A 171 16.52 -5.50 -14.16
CA LEU A 171 16.65 -5.46 -12.70
C LEU A 171 16.23 -4.08 -12.18
N ALA A 172 15.59 -4.07 -11.03
CA ALA A 172 15.39 -2.86 -10.24
C ALA A 172 16.00 -3.10 -8.86
N ALA A 173 16.76 -2.13 -8.36
CA ALA A 173 17.36 -2.17 -7.04
C ALA A 173 17.03 -0.87 -6.31
N ASP A 174 16.55 -1.01 -5.09
CA ASP A 174 16.23 0.12 -4.21
C ASP A 174 16.78 -0.14 -2.80
N VAL A 175 17.34 0.87 -2.17
CA VAL A 175 17.63 0.85 -0.72
C VAL A 175 16.47 1.49 0.00
N VAL A 176 15.68 0.67 0.68
CA VAL A 176 14.45 1.10 1.36
C VAL A 176 14.71 1.30 2.84
N PRO A 177 14.44 2.51 3.39
CA PRO A 177 14.55 2.77 4.81
C PRO A 177 13.32 2.23 5.57
N PHE A 178 13.56 1.63 6.73
CA PHE A 178 12.54 1.14 7.66
C PHE A 178 12.73 1.73 9.05
N TYR A 179 11.69 1.67 9.87
CA TYR A 179 11.71 2.06 11.28
C TYR A 179 12.29 3.47 11.50
N SER A 180 11.77 4.46 10.75
CA SER A 180 12.24 5.86 10.80
C SER A 180 13.75 5.98 10.53
N ASN A 181 14.23 5.34 9.48
CA ASN A 181 15.64 5.34 9.04
C ASN A 181 16.63 4.66 10.03
N ASN A 182 16.14 3.75 10.87
CA ASN A 182 17.01 2.96 11.75
C ASN A 182 17.52 1.69 11.06
N LYS A 183 16.81 1.20 10.04
CA LYS A 183 17.22 0.07 9.21
C LYS A 183 17.10 0.40 7.73
N TYR A 184 17.97 -0.24 6.94
CA TYR A 184 18.01 -0.09 5.49
C TYR A 184 18.13 -1.46 4.84
N PHE A 185 17.25 -1.75 3.89
CA PHE A 185 17.32 -2.98 3.11
C PHE A 185 17.54 -2.67 1.65
N LEU A 186 18.57 -3.26 1.05
CA LEU A 186 18.67 -3.37 -0.39
C LEU A 186 17.66 -4.41 -0.85
N VAL A 187 16.75 -4.01 -1.72
CA VAL A 187 15.74 -4.89 -2.32
C VAL A 187 15.97 -4.92 -3.82
N VAL A 188 16.14 -6.12 -4.37
CA VAL A 188 16.36 -6.34 -5.80
C VAL A 188 15.19 -7.09 -6.39
N TYR A 189 14.73 -6.64 -7.56
CA TYR A 189 13.61 -7.21 -8.29
C TYR A 189 14.00 -7.60 -9.71
N ASP A 190 13.50 -8.74 -10.19
CA ASP A 190 13.42 -9.02 -11.63
C ASP A 190 12.22 -8.28 -12.23
N VAL A 191 12.43 -7.54 -13.33
CA VAL A 191 11.44 -6.66 -13.96
C VAL A 191 10.97 -7.25 -15.28
N TYR A 192 9.73 -7.71 -15.33
CA TYR A 192 9.08 -8.22 -16.53
C TYR A 192 8.32 -7.09 -17.22
N ARG A 193 8.49 -6.96 -18.53
CA ARG A 193 7.92 -5.88 -19.36
C ARG A 193 6.89 -6.36 -20.37
N ASP A 194 6.85 -7.65 -20.70
CA ASP A 194 5.77 -8.24 -21.48
C ASP A 194 4.65 -8.69 -20.54
N VAL A 195 3.73 -7.77 -20.27
CA VAL A 195 2.56 -8.00 -19.41
C VAL A 195 1.31 -7.78 -20.26
N ARG A 196 0.41 -8.77 -20.26
CA ARG A 196 -0.77 -8.75 -21.11
C ARG A 196 -2.04 -8.82 -20.27
N MET A 197 -3.05 -8.07 -20.68
CA MET A 197 -4.38 -8.10 -20.06
C MET A 197 -5.12 -9.37 -20.51
N VAL A 198 -5.60 -10.13 -19.53
CA VAL A 198 -6.35 -11.37 -19.71
C VAL A 198 -7.83 -11.15 -19.46
N PHE A 199 -8.13 -10.41 -18.39
CA PHE A 199 -9.51 -10.12 -17.99
C PHE A 199 -9.59 -8.79 -17.27
N ALA A 200 -10.63 -8.04 -17.59
CA ALA A 200 -11.05 -6.87 -16.84
C ALA A 200 -12.59 -6.86 -16.76
N PRO A 201 -13.19 -6.78 -15.57
CA PRO A 201 -14.63 -6.62 -15.48
C PRO A 201 -15.02 -5.22 -16.01
N PRO A 202 -16.26 -5.05 -16.51
CA PRO A 202 -16.78 -3.72 -16.78
C PRO A 202 -16.78 -2.86 -15.52
N SER A 203 -16.63 -1.53 -15.68
CA SER A 203 -16.59 -0.60 -14.53
C SER A 203 -17.84 -0.68 -13.66
N SER A 204 -18.98 -1.14 -14.19
CA SER A 204 -20.20 -1.42 -13.43
C SER A 204 -20.01 -2.50 -12.36
N ILE A 205 -18.98 -3.34 -12.46
CA ILE A 205 -18.58 -4.36 -11.49
C ILE A 205 -17.28 -3.92 -10.81
N GLY A 206 -16.22 -3.67 -11.60
CA GLY A 206 -14.86 -3.34 -11.11
C GLY A 206 -14.79 -2.04 -10.32
N LYS A 207 -15.76 -1.15 -10.52
CA LYS A 207 -15.93 0.11 -9.77
C LYS A 207 -17.38 0.27 -9.29
N PHE A 208 -18.04 -0.83 -8.92
CA PHE A 208 -19.41 -0.78 -8.39
C PHE A 208 -19.51 0.16 -7.18
N GLY A 209 -20.58 0.96 -7.13
CA GLY A 209 -20.76 2.02 -6.14
C GLY A 209 -19.96 3.30 -6.43
N GLY A 210 -19.03 3.26 -7.40
CA GLY A 210 -18.29 4.39 -7.90
C GLY A 210 -17.60 5.20 -6.80
N ASP A 211 -17.66 6.53 -6.93
CA ASP A 211 -17.08 7.42 -5.92
C ASP A 211 -17.91 7.49 -4.64
N THR A 212 -19.21 7.14 -4.70
CA THR A 212 -20.10 7.16 -3.52
C THR A 212 -19.64 6.16 -2.46
N ASP A 213 -19.31 4.93 -2.88
CA ASP A 213 -18.91 3.86 -1.96
C ASP A 213 -17.41 3.82 -1.67
N ASN A 214 -16.59 4.63 -2.37
CA ASN A 214 -15.17 4.68 -2.14
C ASN A 214 -14.88 5.24 -0.73
N TRP A 215 -14.01 4.55 0.03
CA TRP A 215 -13.70 4.81 1.45
C TRP A 215 -14.93 4.72 2.36
N MET A 216 -15.90 3.87 2.01
CA MET A 216 -17.10 3.63 2.78
C MET A 216 -17.24 2.15 3.12
N TRP A 217 -17.99 1.86 4.18
CA TRP A 217 -18.39 0.54 4.61
C TRP A 217 -19.93 0.47 4.71
N PRO A 218 -20.58 -0.61 4.27
CA PRO A 218 -20.05 -1.74 3.50
C PRO A 218 -19.74 -1.35 2.03
N ARG A 219 -18.93 -2.17 1.35
CA ARG A 219 -18.58 -1.98 -0.06
C ARG A 219 -18.73 -3.29 -0.82
N HIS A 220 -19.38 -3.24 -2.00
CA HIS A 220 -19.70 -4.41 -2.82
C HIS A 220 -19.02 -4.39 -4.19
N THR A 221 -17.92 -3.68 -4.32
CA THR A 221 -17.15 -3.56 -5.55
C THR A 221 -16.47 -4.90 -5.88
N GLY A 222 -16.62 -5.38 -7.11
CA GLY A 222 -15.83 -6.49 -7.65
C GLY A 222 -14.48 -6.00 -8.17
N ASP A 223 -13.63 -5.52 -7.26
CA ASP A 223 -12.38 -4.81 -7.55
C ASP A 223 -11.24 -5.79 -7.86
N PHE A 224 -11.31 -6.44 -9.02
CA PHE A 224 -10.27 -7.34 -9.50
C PHE A 224 -10.04 -7.21 -11.00
N SER A 225 -8.84 -7.54 -11.46
CA SER A 225 -8.45 -7.68 -12.86
C SER A 225 -7.35 -8.75 -12.98
N VAL A 226 -7.19 -9.30 -14.17
CA VAL A 226 -6.28 -10.42 -14.41
C VAL A 226 -5.33 -10.08 -15.55
N PHE A 227 -4.06 -10.28 -15.29
CA PHE A 227 -2.98 -10.09 -16.25
C PHE A 227 -2.11 -11.35 -16.31
N ARG A 228 -1.28 -11.44 -17.36
CA ARG A 228 -0.28 -12.51 -17.47
C ARG A 228 1.08 -11.92 -17.80
N VAL A 229 2.09 -12.45 -17.14
CA VAL A 229 3.50 -12.16 -17.43
C VAL A 229 4.01 -13.14 -18.47
N TYR A 230 4.74 -12.60 -19.44
CA TYR A 230 5.45 -13.35 -20.46
C TYR A 230 6.96 -13.18 -20.31
N ALA A 231 7.70 -14.19 -20.73
CA ALA A 231 9.15 -14.28 -20.67
C ALA A 231 9.72 -14.80 -21.98
N ASN A 232 11.00 -14.64 -22.21
CA ASN A 232 11.68 -15.23 -23.34
C ASN A 232 11.76 -16.78 -23.25
N ALA A 233 12.39 -17.41 -24.27
CA ALA A 233 12.52 -18.87 -24.31
C ALA A 233 13.24 -19.49 -23.11
N ASP A 234 14.11 -18.72 -22.43
CA ASP A 234 14.88 -19.14 -21.25
C ASP A 234 14.17 -18.80 -19.94
N ASN A 235 12.89 -18.44 -20.00
CA ASN A 235 12.09 -17.99 -18.85
C ASN A 235 12.66 -16.75 -18.13
N LYS A 236 13.34 -15.86 -18.87
CA LYS A 236 13.93 -14.62 -18.37
C LYS A 236 13.11 -13.42 -18.78
N PRO A 237 13.17 -12.30 -18.00
CA PRO A 237 12.54 -11.05 -18.39
C PRO A 237 12.97 -10.61 -19.80
N ALA A 238 12.03 -10.06 -20.55
CA ALA A 238 12.23 -9.56 -21.90
C ALA A 238 11.25 -8.43 -22.22
N GLU A 239 11.57 -7.65 -23.26
CA GLU A 239 10.59 -6.76 -23.88
C GLU A 239 9.53 -7.58 -24.60
N TYR A 240 8.40 -6.92 -24.93
CA TYR A 240 7.34 -7.58 -25.68
C TYR A 240 7.87 -8.21 -26.97
N ASN A 241 7.55 -9.48 -27.15
CA ASN A 241 7.77 -10.23 -28.40
C ASN A 241 6.65 -11.24 -28.59
N ALA A 242 6.22 -11.44 -29.84
CA ALA A 242 5.17 -12.41 -30.17
C ALA A 242 5.57 -13.86 -29.83
N ASP A 243 6.88 -14.16 -29.85
CA ASP A 243 7.43 -15.48 -29.53
C ASP A 243 7.61 -15.73 -28.03
N ASN A 244 7.43 -14.72 -27.19
CA ASN A 244 7.50 -14.89 -25.75
C ASN A 244 6.44 -15.87 -25.26
N LYS A 245 6.78 -16.61 -24.22
CA LYS A 245 5.93 -17.63 -23.60
C LYS A 245 5.47 -17.16 -22.21
N PRO A 246 4.32 -17.67 -21.73
CA PRO A 246 3.92 -17.43 -20.35
C PRO A 246 5.06 -17.72 -19.38
N TYR A 247 5.31 -16.82 -18.48
CA TYR A 247 6.34 -16.95 -17.45
C TYR A 247 6.01 -18.10 -16.51
N THR A 248 6.99 -18.95 -16.21
CA THR A 248 6.89 -19.98 -15.17
C THR A 248 7.45 -19.42 -13.86
N PRO A 249 6.61 -19.09 -12.87
CA PRO A 249 7.03 -18.49 -11.62
C PRO A 249 7.71 -19.48 -10.67
N ARG A 250 8.50 -18.97 -9.73
CA ARG A 250 9.17 -19.76 -8.70
C ARG A 250 8.18 -20.36 -7.71
N TYR A 251 7.07 -19.67 -7.44
CA TYR A 251 6.00 -20.10 -6.54
C TYR A 251 4.65 -19.61 -7.06
N VAL A 252 3.63 -20.41 -6.83
CA VAL A 252 2.23 -20.10 -7.19
C VAL A 252 1.38 -20.16 -5.93
N ALA A 253 0.61 -19.10 -5.70
CA ALA A 253 -0.38 -19.10 -4.64
C ALA A 253 -1.62 -19.86 -5.09
N GLU A 254 -2.03 -20.84 -4.30
CA GLU A 254 -3.24 -21.62 -4.55
C GLU A 254 -4.49 -20.79 -4.22
N VAL A 255 -5.48 -20.85 -5.11
CA VAL A 255 -6.79 -20.24 -4.87
C VAL A 255 -7.71 -21.25 -4.20
N SER A 256 -7.98 -21.05 -2.92
CA SER A 256 -8.91 -21.92 -2.18
C SER A 256 -10.36 -21.61 -2.56
N MET A 257 -11.11 -22.65 -2.92
CA MET A 257 -12.56 -22.58 -3.14
C MET A 257 -13.38 -23.01 -1.93
N GLN A 258 -12.75 -23.31 -0.80
CA GLN A 258 -13.42 -23.76 0.43
C GLN A 258 -14.12 -22.61 1.18
N GLY A 259 -13.75 -21.35 0.85
CA GLY A 259 -14.22 -20.20 1.58
C GLY A 259 -13.52 -20.04 2.94
N TYR A 260 -14.14 -19.28 3.83
CA TYR A 260 -13.66 -19.03 5.19
C TYR A 260 -14.86 -18.97 6.15
N GLN A 261 -14.59 -19.19 7.42
CA GLN A 261 -15.57 -19.12 8.50
C GLN A 261 -15.27 -17.91 9.41
N ASP A 262 -16.23 -17.56 10.24
CA ASP A 262 -16.03 -16.54 11.27
C ASP A 262 -14.88 -16.97 12.20
N LYS A 263 -13.94 -16.04 12.43
CA LYS A 263 -12.71 -16.22 13.23
C LYS A 263 -11.60 -17.06 12.58
N ASP A 264 -11.72 -17.44 11.33
CA ASP A 264 -10.57 -17.97 10.60
C ASP A 264 -9.46 -16.91 10.51
N TYR A 265 -8.22 -17.37 10.54
CA TYR A 265 -7.07 -16.50 10.36
C TYR A 265 -7.08 -15.86 8.97
N ALA A 266 -6.88 -14.56 8.92
CA ALA A 266 -6.73 -13.82 7.67
C ALA A 266 -5.61 -12.79 7.80
N MET A 267 -4.83 -12.63 6.74
CA MET A 267 -3.81 -11.58 6.62
C MET A 267 -3.75 -11.07 5.20
N THR A 268 -3.18 -9.90 5.02
CA THR A 268 -2.80 -9.36 3.70
C THR A 268 -1.29 -9.33 3.58
N ILE A 269 -0.77 -9.71 2.41
CA ILE A 269 0.64 -9.61 2.05
C ILE A 269 0.75 -8.73 0.82
N GLY A 270 1.74 -7.84 0.79
CA GLY A 270 1.97 -7.05 -0.40
C GLY A 270 2.80 -5.80 -0.13
N PHE A 271 2.64 -4.85 -1.06
CA PHE A 271 3.34 -3.58 -1.08
C PHE A 271 2.34 -2.46 -0.79
N PRO A 272 2.06 -2.17 0.49
CA PRO A 272 1.08 -1.17 0.87
C PRO A 272 1.58 0.23 0.51
N GLY A 273 0.64 1.18 0.38
CA GLY A 273 0.95 2.60 0.29
C GLY A 273 1.57 3.13 1.60
N SER A 274 1.08 4.23 2.09
CA SER A 274 1.55 4.82 3.35
C SER A 274 0.42 4.97 4.36
N THR A 275 0.78 4.86 5.65
CA THR A 275 -0.12 5.15 6.75
C THR A 275 0.65 5.81 7.89
N ASP A 276 0.03 6.82 8.52
CA ASP A 276 0.62 7.57 9.63
C ASP A 276 0.00 7.06 10.95
N ARG A 277 0.61 6.04 11.56
CA ARG A 277 0.07 5.43 12.79
C ARG A 277 0.42 6.21 14.05
N TYR A 278 1.57 6.85 14.07
CA TYR A 278 2.19 7.39 15.29
C TYR A 278 2.29 8.92 15.29
N LEU A 279 1.37 9.60 14.58
CA LEU A 279 1.31 11.06 14.64
C LEU A 279 0.94 11.53 16.05
N CYS A 280 1.59 12.60 16.49
CA CYS A 280 1.18 13.36 17.66
C CYS A 280 -0.04 14.25 17.35
N SER A 281 -0.62 14.91 18.37
CA SER A 281 -1.81 15.75 18.19
C SER A 281 -1.59 16.88 17.16
N TRP A 282 -0.43 17.52 17.17
CA TRP A 282 -0.04 18.56 16.20
C TRP A 282 0.06 18.01 14.78
N GLY A 283 0.60 16.80 14.61
CA GLY A 283 0.67 16.13 13.30
C GLY A 283 -0.71 15.79 12.75
N VAL A 284 -1.62 15.32 13.60
CA VAL A 284 -3.03 15.09 13.22
C VAL A 284 -3.71 16.38 12.82
N GLN A 285 -3.49 17.47 13.58
CA GLN A 285 -4.06 18.79 13.26
C GLN A 285 -3.53 19.32 11.93
N GLN A 286 -2.21 19.23 11.69
CA GLN A 286 -1.60 19.62 10.41
C GLN A 286 -2.18 18.81 9.24
N ARG A 287 -2.39 17.50 9.42
CA ARG A 287 -3.03 16.65 8.40
C ARG A 287 -4.42 17.16 8.04
N ILE A 288 -5.23 17.53 9.03
CA ILE A 288 -6.59 18.04 8.82
C ILE A 288 -6.55 19.38 8.09
N GLU A 289 -5.81 20.35 8.65
CA GLU A 289 -5.88 21.76 8.24
C GLU A 289 -5.08 22.03 6.98
N ASN A 290 -3.83 21.55 6.93
CA ASN A 290 -2.89 21.96 5.91
C ASN A 290 -2.83 20.98 4.72
N SER A 291 -3.25 19.72 4.91
CA SER A 291 -3.24 18.73 3.82
C SER A 291 -4.64 18.41 3.32
N ASN A 292 -5.56 18.01 4.20
CA ASN A 292 -6.85 17.52 3.75
C ASN A 292 -7.81 18.63 3.31
N LYS A 293 -7.91 19.74 4.04
CA LYS A 293 -8.83 20.84 3.68
C LYS A 293 -8.52 21.44 2.30
N PRO A 294 -7.29 21.88 1.99
CA PRO A 294 -6.95 22.39 0.65
C PRO A 294 -7.17 21.35 -0.44
N ARG A 295 -6.84 20.07 -0.15
CA ARG A 295 -7.05 18.98 -1.11
C ARG A 295 -8.53 18.76 -1.42
N ILE A 296 -9.40 18.85 -0.43
CA ILE A 296 -10.85 18.71 -0.59
C ILE A 296 -11.37 19.84 -1.48
N GLU A 297 -10.97 21.06 -1.23
CA GLU A 297 -11.42 22.23 -1.97
C GLU A 297 -10.95 22.21 -3.43
N VAL A 298 -9.64 22.15 -3.65
CA VAL A 298 -9.05 22.20 -5.00
C VAL A 298 -9.49 21.03 -5.87
N ARG A 299 -9.50 19.80 -5.30
CA ARG A 299 -9.91 18.63 -6.07
C ARG A 299 -11.43 18.60 -6.31
N GLY A 300 -12.23 19.15 -5.41
CA GLY A 300 -13.67 19.28 -5.60
C GLY A 300 -14.00 20.14 -6.83
N ILE A 301 -13.39 21.32 -6.94
CA ILE A 301 -13.56 22.22 -8.11
C ILE A 301 -13.10 21.53 -9.40
N LYS A 302 -11.89 20.98 -9.39
CA LYS A 302 -11.28 20.31 -10.55
C LYS A 302 -12.13 19.15 -11.07
N GLN A 303 -12.68 18.35 -10.17
CA GLN A 303 -13.52 17.20 -10.54
C GLN A 303 -14.89 17.62 -11.10
N GLY A 304 -15.47 18.71 -10.61
CA GLY A 304 -16.68 19.28 -11.21
C GLY A 304 -16.49 19.58 -12.69
N ILE A 305 -15.42 20.31 -13.04
CA ILE A 305 -15.08 20.65 -14.42
C ILE A 305 -14.83 19.39 -15.28
N TRP A 306 -14.04 18.46 -14.75
CA TRP A 306 -13.75 17.23 -15.51
C TRP A 306 -14.98 16.38 -15.74
N LYS A 307 -15.86 16.27 -14.75
CA LYS A 307 -17.07 15.45 -14.83
C LYS A 307 -18.01 15.96 -15.92
N GLU A 308 -18.22 17.26 -16.02
CA GLU A 308 -19.02 17.87 -17.10
C GLU A 308 -18.46 17.54 -18.49
N ALA A 309 -17.16 17.71 -18.69
CA ALA A 309 -16.50 17.39 -19.95
C ALA A 309 -16.54 15.88 -20.29
N MET A 310 -16.40 15.01 -19.30
CA MET A 310 -16.47 13.56 -19.47
C MET A 310 -17.89 13.09 -19.77
N LEU A 311 -18.93 13.75 -19.25
CA LEU A 311 -20.33 13.45 -19.57
C LEU A 311 -20.71 13.88 -20.99
N ALA A 312 -20.06 14.91 -21.52
CA ALA A 312 -20.34 15.45 -22.85
C ALA A 312 -19.67 14.64 -24.00
N SER A 313 -18.65 13.80 -23.70
CA SER A 313 -17.88 13.08 -24.73
C SER A 313 -17.23 11.82 -24.19
N ASP A 314 -17.53 10.67 -24.85
CA ASP A 314 -16.88 9.39 -24.53
C ASP A 314 -15.36 9.40 -24.74
N ALA A 315 -14.87 10.07 -25.79
CA ALA A 315 -13.44 10.23 -26.02
C ALA A 315 -12.75 10.99 -24.85
N VAL A 316 -13.38 12.06 -24.33
CA VAL A 316 -12.89 12.78 -23.16
C VAL A 316 -13.01 11.92 -21.91
N ARG A 317 -14.09 11.19 -21.74
CA ARG A 317 -14.30 10.27 -20.60
C ARG A 317 -13.19 9.23 -20.53
N ILE A 318 -12.90 8.53 -21.61
CA ILE A 318 -11.82 7.54 -21.66
C ILE A 318 -10.48 8.20 -21.36
N LYS A 319 -10.17 9.33 -22.00
CA LYS A 319 -8.88 10.03 -21.84
C LYS A 319 -8.61 10.50 -20.40
N TYR A 320 -9.65 10.90 -19.66
CA TYR A 320 -9.54 11.42 -18.32
C TYR A 320 -9.86 10.42 -17.21
N ALA A 321 -10.33 9.23 -17.53
CA ALA A 321 -10.83 8.25 -16.56
C ALA A 321 -9.87 7.96 -15.42
N SER A 322 -8.60 7.65 -15.69
CA SER A 322 -7.58 7.37 -14.67
C SER A 322 -7.23 8.61 -13.84
N LYS A 323 -7.08 9.78 -14.49
CA LYS A 323 -6.80 11.05 -13.79
C LYS A 323 -7.94 11.44 -12.85
N TYR A 324 -9.18 11.28 -13.31
CA TYR A 324 -10.37 11.54 -12.50
C TYR A 324 -10.45 10.57 -11.34
N ALA A 325 -10.26 9.26 -11.57
CA ALA A 325 -10.28 8.23 -10.53
C ALA A 325 -9.23 8.50 -9.44
N GLY A 326 -7.99 8.80 -9.82
CA GLY A 326 -6.94 9.16 -8.86
C GLY A 326 -7.27 10.42 -8.06
N SER A 327 -7.76 11.48 -8.73
CA SER A 327 -8.17 12.71 -8.05
C SER A 327 -9.31 12.47 -7.05
N SER A 328 -10.34 11.72 -7.45
CA SER A 328 -11.50 11.38 -6.64
C SER A 328 -11.11 10.53 -5.43
N ASN A 329 -10.20 9.56 -5.61
CA ASN A 329 -9.72 8.71 -4.53
C ASN A 329 -9.11 9.52 -3.37
N TYR A 330 -8.19 10.44 -3.66
CA TYR A 330 -7.59 11.32 -2.64
C TYR A 330 -8.60 12.31 -2.03
N TRP A 331 -9.53 12.79 -2.83
CA TRP A 331 -10.58 13.70 -2.38
C TRP A 331 -11.49 13.04 -1.35
N LYS A 332 -12.02 11.85 -1.68
CA LYS A 332 -12.89 11.07 -0.78
C LYS A 332 -12.14 10.61 0.47
N ASN A 333 -10.89 10.16 0.32
CA ASN A 333 -10.05 9.81 1.46
C ASN A 333 -9.90 10.98 2.44
N SER A 334 -9.61 12.18 1.94
CA SER A 334 -9.44 13.37 2.79
C SER A 334 -10.73 13.76 3.52
N ILE A 335 -11.89 13.68 2.86
CA ILE A 335 -13.20 13.91 3.48
C ILE A 335 -13.47 12.86 4.57
N GLY A 336 -13.30 11.57 4.24
CA GLY A 336 -13.54 10.47 5.17
C GLY A 336 -12.58 10.51 6.36
N MET A 337 -11.32 10.83 6.12
CA MET A 337 -10.30 10.96 7.18
C MET A 337 -10.66 12.08 8.15
N ASN A 338 -10.99 13.29 7.66
CA ASN A 338 -11.36 14.40 8.54
C ASN A 338 -12.59 14.07 9.39
N LYS A 339 -13.60 13.42 8.78
CA LYS A 339 -14.79 12.95 9.50
C LYS A 339 -14.45 11.89 10.56
N GLY A 340 -13.63 10.92 10.21
CA GLY A 340 -13.19 9.85 11.12
C GLY A 340 -12.38 10.38 12.30
N LEU A 341 -11.38 11.24 12.03
CA LEU A 341 -10.55 11.86 13.06
C LEU A 341 -11.38 12.70 14.06
N ALA A 342 -12.38 13.44 13.55
CA ALA A 342 -13.30 14.21 14.39
C ALA A 342 -14.21 13.30 15.22
N ASN A 343 -14.88 12.32 14.60
CA ASN A 343 -15.82 11.42 15.28
C ASN A 343 -15.17 10.58 16.39
N LEU A 344 -13.90 10.21 16.20
CA LEU A 344 -13.13 9.42 17.15
C LEU A 344 -12.36 10.28 18.17
N ASN A 345 -12.52 11.60 18.13
CA ASN A 345 -11.81 12.55 19.00
C ASN A 345 -10.29 12.29 19.04
N VAL A 346 -9.68 12.01 17.86
CA VAL A 346 -8.29 11.54 17.78
C VAL A 346 -7.31 12.56 18.36
N ILE A 347 -7.51 13.86 18.12
CA ILE A 347 -6.63 14.92 18.67
C ILE A 347 -6.62 14.86 20.22
N GLU A 348 -7.78 14.78 20.86
CA GLU A 348 -7.86 14.73 22.32
C GLU A 348 -7.26 13.43 22.89
N ARG A 349 -7.43 12.33 22.21
CA ARG A 349 -6.77 11.05 22.57
C ARG A 349 -5.25 11.19 22.52
N LYS A 350 -4.72 11.81 21.45
CA LYS A 350 -3.28 12.06 21.33
C LYS A 350 -2.74 13.03 22.39
N ARG A 351 -3.48 14.08 22.73
CA ARG A 351 -3.14 14.98 23.81
C ARG A 351 -3.08 14.26 25.17
N ALA A 352 -3.98 13.32 25.40
CA ALA A 352 -3.94 12.51 26.63
C ALA A 352 -2.70 11.59 26.67
N GLU A 353 -2.31 11.00 25.53
CA GLU A 353 -1.05 10.23 25.40
C GLU A 353 0.19 11.11 25.66
N GLU A 354 0.21 12.32 25.10
CA GLU A 354 1.27 13.32 25.28
C GLU A 354 1.39 13.76 26.74
N THR A 355 0.26 13.99 27.41
CA THR A 355 0.22 14.31 28.85
C THR A 355 0.77 13.15 29.67
N ALA A 356 0.34 11.93 29.39
CA ALA A 356 0.82 10.74 30.10
C ALA A 356 2.34 10.54 29.90
N PHE A 357 2.85 10.83 28.69
CA PHE A 357 4.27 10.80 28.39
C PHE A 357 5.04 11.88 29.19
N ALA A 358 4.54 13.13 29.21
CA ALA A 358 5.15 14.22 29.98
C ALA A 358 5.22 13.88 31.49
N ASP A 359 4.14 13.33 32.05
CA ASP A 359 4.08 12.87 33.41
C ASP A 359 5.08 11.74 33.73
N TRP A 360 5.25 10.82 32.74
CA TRP A 360 6.24 9.75 32.87
C TRP A 360 7.67 10.27 32.81
N VAL A 361 7.95 11.25 31.94
CA VAL A 361 9.25 11.92 31.84
C VAL A 361 9.58 12.67 33.14
N ALA A 362 8.63 13.42 33.70
CA ALA A 362 8.80 14.25 34.89
C ALA A 362 9.14 13.45 36.18
N LYS A 363 8.81 12.16 36.22
CA LYS A 363 9.03 11.27 37.38
C LYS A 363 10.49 10.78 37.53
N ASP A 364 11.38 11.07 36.58
CA ASP A 364 12.74 10.54 36.57
C ASP A 364 13.71 11.53 35.93
N GLN A 365 14.79 11.86 36.62
CA GLN A 365 15.77 12.85 36.15
C GLN A 365 16.50 12.42 34.89
N ALA A 366 16.81 11.14 34.74
CA ALA A 366 17.48 10.63 33.55
C ALA A 366 16.53 10.67 32.32
N ARG A 367 15.23 10.40 32.53
CA ARG A 367 14.19 10.57 31.49
C ARG A 367 14.03 12.04 31.11
N GLY A 368 14.02 12.95 32.14
CA GLY A 368 13.96 14.38 31.89
C GLY A 368 15.13 14.88 31.04
N ALA A 369 16.35 14.43 31.32
CA ALA A 369 17.54 14.77 30.54
C ALA A 369 17.47 14.22 29.11
N LYS A 370 16.89 13.04 28.91
CA LYS A 370 16.85 12.37 27.59
C LYS A 370 15.64 12.76 26.73
N TYR A 371 14.48 12.96 27.35
CA TYR A 371 13.19 13.08 26.63
C TYR A 371 12.45 14.39 26.93
N GLY A 372 12.98 15.27 27.78
CA GLY A 372 12.29 16.49 28.26
C GLY A 372 11.87 17.42 27.12
N GLU A 373 12.65 17.49 26.05
CA GLU A 373 12.38 18.38 24.91
C GLU A 373 11.55 17.75 23.80
N VAL A 374 11.20 16.45 23.87
CA VAL A 374 10.56 15.72 22.77
C VAL A 374 9.26 16.38 22.32
N LEU A 375 8.36 16.71 23.26
CA LEU A 375 7.06 17.31 22.90
C LEU A 375 7.22 18.71 22.33
N ASN A 376 8.11 19.53 22.88
CA ASN A 376 8.42 20.87 22.36
C ASN A 376 8.98 20.81 20.93
N LEU A 377 9.88 19.85 20.66
CA LEU A 377 10.44 19.65 19.33
C LEU A 377 9.39 19.17 18.33
N LEU A 378 8.50 18.25 18.72
CA LEU A 378 7.39 17.81 17.90
C LEU A 378 6.43 18.97 17.60
N GLU A 379 6.00 19.72 18.61
CA GLU A 379 5.14 20.89 18.41
C GLU A 379 5.77 21.89 17.46
N LYS A 380 7.01 22.27 17.72
CA LYS A 380 7.76 23.20 16.86
C LYS A 380 7.90 22.66 15.44
N GLY A 381 8.22 21.39 15.27
CA GLY A 381 8.35 20.76 13.96
C GLY A 381 7.06 20.83 13.13
N TYR A 382 5.92 20.50 13.72
CA TYR A 382 4.63 20.52 13.03
C TYR A 382 4.04 21.91 12.84
N THR A 383 4.30 22.86 13.74
CA THR A 383 3.76 24.23 13.69
C THR A 383 4.62 25.18 12.85
N SER A 384 5.95 24.99 12.83
CA SER A 384 6.87 25.81 12.05
C SER A 384 7.01 25.38 10.58
N THR A 385 6.66 24.15 10.24
CA THR A 385 6.55 23.69 8.83
C THR A 385 5.31 24.33 8.21
N CYS A 386 5.41 25.64 8.07
CA CYS A 386 4.39 26.51 7.51
C CYS A 386 4.17 26.21 6.02
N LEU A 387 2.96 26.35 5.58
CA LEU A 387 2.40 26.75 4.25
C LEU A 387 3.28 26.63 2.99
N LEU A 388 4.61 26.69 3.08
CA LEU A 388 5.53 26.58 1.95
C LEU A 388 5.63 25.18 1.34
N TYR A 389 5.35 24.11 2.13
CA TYR A 389 5.36 22.72 1.66
C TYR A 389 3.98 22.17 1.27
N THR A 390 2.92 22.94 1.52
CA THR A 390 1.55 22.54 1.19
C THR A 390 1.05 23.18 -0.11
N SER A 391 1.84 24.04 -0.76
CA SER A 391 1.54 24.47 -2.11
C SER A 391 1.58 23.26 -3.04
N PRO A 392 0.54 23.04 -3.84
CA PRO A 392 0.58 21.97 -4.83
C PRO A 392 1.78 22.21 -5.74
N SER A 393 2.61 21.17 -5.90
CA SER A 393 3.69 21.21 -6.88
C SER A 393 3.10 21.53 -8.25
N PRO A 394 3.73 22.38 -9.06
CA PRO A 394 3.30 22.61 -10.45
C PRO A 394 3.27 21.32 -11.30
N ARG A 395 3.71 20.19 -10.73
CA ARG A 395 3.77 18.89 -11.38
C ARG A 395 2.63 17.93 -10.98
N ASP A 396 1.74 18.31 -10.06
CA ASP A 396 0.59 17.49 -9.65
C ASP A 396 -0.63 17.72 -10.58
#